data_f798bcba9ef4a312cd79b68c783012e8
#
_entry.id   f798bcba9ef4a312cd79b68c783012e8
#
_cell.length_a   1.000
_cell.length_b   1.000
_cell.length_c   1.000
_cell.angle_alpha   90.00
_cell.angle_beta   90.00
_cell.angle_gamma   90.00
#
_symmetry.space_group_name_H-M   'P 1'
#
loop_
_entity.id
_entity.type
_entity.pdbx_description
1 polymer ?
#
loop_
_entity_poly.entity_id
_entity_poly.type
_entity_poly.pdbx_seq_one_letter_code
_entity_poly.pdbx_strand_id
1 'polypeptide(L)'
;MKKFVLVTVALVMLFGGQSAKAWGWFGHGGIVYVAEKHLTPEAKETCRYYLKHTLPYYASWMDSWRFSEHFKPVNRYHSNRTTKDGKNVDFKIGKPDGRVMGYLINALAELGDGKYKNLPDSVVRQRLINMVHYLPDMHCPSHIYFSKTEFPHLRYNRVLTNGKEASYHSFWDGSPRLDRKEWTIEDYAKNVDKVSRKQIKAWQSGCIKDWGYDMVRAGRLARELLPEGTETTTLTKAQKNEIHKLSDEMAMMAAYRLAYVLNTIFSDGNIPVSK
;
A
#
# COMPACT_ATOMS: atom_id res chain seq x y z
N MET A 1 31.12 -31.79 41.23
CA MET A 1 30.72 -30.39 41.03
C MET A 1 30.82 -30.09 39.57
N LYS A 2 29.72 -30.11 38.80
CA LYS A 2 29.67 -29.83 37.39
C LYS A 2 29.34 -28.36 37.19
N LYS A 3 30.28 -27.61 36.58
CA LYS A 3 30.09 -26.19 36.24
C LYS A 3 29.19 -26.09 35.03
N PHE A 4 28.01 -25.54 35.16
CA PHE A 4 27.16 -25.13 34.04
C PHE A 4 27.73 -23.83 33.47
N VAL A 5 28.20 -23.88 32.22
CA VAL A 5 28.55 -22.69 31.44
C VAL A 5 27.27 -22.20 30.76
N LEU A 6 26.76 -21.06 31.21
CA LEU A 6 25.65 -20.36 30.57
C LEU A 6 26.22 -19.67 29.33
N VAL A 7 25.92 -20.18 28.14
CA VAL A 7 26.21 -19.52 26.88
C VAL A 7 25.04 -18.58 26.59
N THR A 8 25.25 -17.29 26.87
CA THR A 8 24.34 -16.23 26.46
C THR A 8 24.52 -15.99 24.95
N VAL A 9 23.63 -16.49 24.14
CA VAL A 9 23.60 -16.18 22.71
C VAL A 9 23.01 -14.77 22.58
N ALA A 10 23.88 -13.77 22.42
CA ALA A 10 23.49 -12.43 22.04
C ALA A 10 23.04 -12.48 20.58
N LEU A 11 21.71 -12.39 20.36
CA LEU A 11 21.13 -12.26 19.03
C LEU A 11 21.43 -10.83 18.54
N VAL A 12 22.57 -10.68 17.85
CA VAL A 12 22.88 -9.45 17.11
C VAL A 12 21.94 -9.41 15.91
N MET A 13 20.85 -8.67 16.05
CA MET A 13 20.07 -8.28 14.88
C MET A 13 20.90 -7.31 14.05
N LEU A 14 21.60 -7.86 13.07
CA LEU A 14 22.18 -7.10 11.97
C LEU A 14 21.02 -6.47 11.19
N PHE A 15 20.74 -5.21 11.45
CA PHE A 15 19.92 -4.37 10.60
C PHE A 15 20.66 -4.16 9.27
N GLY A 16 20.70 -5.22 8.46
CA GLY A 16 21.10 -5.15 7.07
C GLY A 16 20.03 -4.40 6.29
N GLY A 17 20.48 -3.44 5.48
CA GLY A 17 19.81 -2.66 4.46
C GLY A 17 18.30 -2.59 4.50
N GLN A 18 17.73 -1.43 4.79
CA GLN A 18 16.30 -1.18 4.63
C GLN A 18 15.95 -1.33 3.15
N SER A 19 15.51 -2.52 2.77
CA SER A 19 14.88 -2.72 1.48
C SER A 19 13.58 -1.91 1.46
N ALA A 20 13.38 -1.16 0.39
CA ALA A 20 12.20 -0.34 0.16
C ALA A 20 10.93 -1.14 0.45
N LYS A 21 10.12 -0.64 1.38
CA LYS A 21 8.82 -1.19 1.77
C LYS A 21 7.78 -0.17 1.35
N ALA A 22 6.78 -0.58 0.57
CA ALA A 22 5.64 0.27 0.26
C ALA A 22 5.07 0.87 1.54
N TRP A 23 4.66 2.12 1.51
CA TRP A 23 4.10 2.88 2.65
C TRP A 23 4.78 2.65 4.02
N GLY A 24 5.88 1.95 4.13
CA GLY A 24 6.49 1.54 5.39
C GLY A 24 5.45 1.02 6.42
N TRP A 25 5.88 0.42 7.51
CA TRP A 25 4.99 -0.12 8.52
C TRP A 25 3.99 0.91 9.10
N PHE A 26 4.42 2.18 9.21
CA PHE A 26 3.62 3.27 9.76
C PHE A 26 2.49 3.68 8.81
N GLY A 27 2.81 3.87 7.52
CA GLY A 27 1.82 4.23 6.52
C GLY A 27 0.80 3.11 6.30
N HIS A 28 1.26 1.86 6.11
CA HIS A 28 0.37 0.70 6.04
C HIS A 28 -0.52 0.59 7.27
N GLY A 29 0.07 0.70 8.47
CA GLY A 29 -0.68 0.65 9.73
C GLY A 29 -1.77 1.71 9.80
N GLY A 30 -1.45 2.96 9.47
CA GLY A 30 -2.40 4.07 9.48
C GLY A 30 -3.54 3.89 8.48
N ILE A 31 -3.20 3.52 7.24
CA ILE A 31 -4.20 3.26 6.18
C ILE A 31 -5.17 2.16 6.62
N VAL A 32 -4.65 1.03 7.06
CA VAL A 32 -5.47 -0.14 7.39
C VAL A 32 -6.26 0.08 8.68
N TYR A 33 -5.71 0.83 9.64
CA TYR A 33 -6.43 1.22 10.85
C TYR A 33 -7.65 2.09 10.52
N VAL A 34 -7.49 3.09 9.63
CA VAL A 34 -8.61 3.90 9.14
C VAL A 34 -9.61 3.02 8.38
N ALA A 35 -9.16 2.16 7.49
CA ALA A 35 -10.04 1.25 6.76
C ALA A 35 -10.90 0.39 7.70
N GLU A 36 -10.29 -0.20 8.77
CA GLU A 36 -11.03 -1.02 9.74
C GLU A 36 -12.10 -0.23 10.50
N LYS A 37 -11.88 1.06 10.76
CA LYS A 37 -12.88 1.96 11.38
C LYS A 37 -14.09 2.23 10.50
N HIS A 38 -13.92 2.15 9.17
CA HIS A 38 -14.97 2.38 8.17
C HIS A 38 -15.61 1.10 7.63
N LEU A 39 -15.28 -0.06 8.20
CA LEU A 39 -16.00 -1.30 7.92
C LEU A 39 -17.41 -1.26 8.51
N THR A 40 -18.38 -1.83 7.77
CA THR A 40 -19.69 -2.18 8.33
C THR A 40 -19.52 -3.21 9.45
N PRO A 41 -20.43 -3.30 10.42
CA PRO A 41 -20.36 -4.33 11.46
C PRO A 41 -20.22 -5.74 10.88
N GLU A 42 -20.97 -6.06 9.83
CA GLU A 42 -20.93 -7.34 9.13
C GLU A 42 -19.57 -7.62 8.48
N ALA A 43 -19.04 -6.67 7.71
CA ALA A 43 -17.73 -6.81 7.10
C ALA A 43 -16.61 -6.96 8.14
N LYS A 44 -16.72 -6.24 9.26
CA LYS A 44 -15.77 -6.32 10.37
C LYS A 44 -15.78 -7.68 11.04
N GLU A 45 -16.97 -8.23 11.29
CA GLU A 45 -17.13 -9.56 11.87
C GLU A 45 -16.60 -10.64 10.93
N THR A 46 -16.96 -10.57 9.64
CA THR A 46 -16.51 -11.50 8.61
C THR A 46 -15.00 -11.46 8.43
N CYS A 47 -14.38 -10.27 8.41
CA CYS A 47 -12.92 -10.14 8.41
C CYS A 47 -12.30 -10.84 9.62
N ARG A 48 -12.83 -10.64 10.83
CA ARG A 48 -12.35 -11.29 12.05
C ARG A 48 -12.47 -12.80 12.01
N TYR A 49 -13.57 -13.29 11.45
CA TYR A 49 -13.77 -14.74 11.28
C TYR A 49 -12.65 -15.36 10.44
N TYR A 50 -12.38 -14.80 9.26
CA TYR A 50 -11.36 -15.37 8.37
C TYR A 50 -9.93 -15.07 8.85
N LEU A 51 -9.63 -13.85 9.27
CA LEU A 51 -8.27 -13.42 9.58
C LEU A 51 -7.80 -13.86 10.98
N LYS A 52 -8.71 -14.05 11.94
CA LYS A 52 -8.43 -14.33 13.37
C LYS A 52 -7.70 -13.20 14.12
N HIS A 53 -7.38 -12.10 13.44
CA HIS A 53 -6.78 -10.88 13.97
C HIS A 53 -7.44 -9.65 13.37
N THR A 54 -7.08 -8.46 13.86
CA THR A 54 -7.49 -7.17 13.29
C THR A 54 -6.82 -6.94 11.93
N LEU A 55 -7.38 -6.09 11.08
CA LEU A 55 -6.77 -5.73 9.81
C LEU A 55 -5.36 -5.13 9.98
N PRO A 56 -5.11 -4.21 10.93
CA PRO A 56 -3.79 -3.62 11.15
C PRO A 56 -2.68 -4.63 11.44
N TYR A 57 -3.01 -5.79 12.03
CA TYR A 57 -2.04 -6.87 12.24
C TYR A 57 -1.37 -7.32 10.94
N TYR A 58 -2.12 -7.33 9.82
CA TYR A 58 -1.62 -7.77 8.52
C TYR A 58 -1.10 -6.64 7.64
N ALA A 59 -1.21 -5.39 8.07
CA ALA A 59 -0.93 -4.23 7.24
C ALA A 59 0.44 -4.29 6.53
N SER A 60 1.51 -4.60 7.25
CA SER A 60 2.88 -4.74 6.70
C SER A 60 3.42 -6.17 6.75
N TRP A 61 2.55 -7.16 6.99
CA TRP A 61 2.96 -8.55 7.18
C TRP A 61 3.63 -9.12 5.92
N MET A 62 3.08 -8.83 4.73
CA MET A 62 3.63 -9.26 3.45
C MET A 62 5.07 -8.76 3.23
N ASP A 63 5.37 -7.54 3.60
CA ASP A 63 6.73 -6.98 3.52
C ASP A 63 7.75 -7.74 4.38
N SER A 64 7.32 -8.20 5.54
CA SER A 64 8.19 -8.98 6.43
C SER A 64 8.51 -10.37 5.87
N TRP A 65 7.60 -10.95 5.10
CA TRP A 65 7.71 -12.30 4.56
C TRP A 65 8.04 -12.39 3.08
N ARG A 66 8.16 -11.26 2.38
CA ARG A 66 8.31 -11.20 0.91
C ARG A 66 9.51 -11.96 0.35
N PHE A 67 10.55 -12.18 1.13
CA PHE A 67 11.74 -12.92 0.71
C PHE A 67 11.68 -14.40 1.10
N SER A 68 10.67 -14.86 1.84
CA SER A 68 10.49 -16.28 2.09
C SER A 68 10.11 -17.00 0.81
N GLU A 69 10.49 -18.27 0.68
CA GLU A 69 10.16 -19.08 -0.50
C GLU A 69 8.66 -19.14 -0.75
N HIS A 70 7.85 -19.13 0.32
CA HIS A 70 6.40 -19.15 0.22
C HIS A 70 5.81 -17.90 -0.42
N PHE A 71 6.33 -16.70 -0.11
CA PHE A 71 5.81 -15.43 -0.60
C PHE A 71 6.57 -14.83 -1.79
N LYS A 72 7.74 -15.36 -2.12
CA LYS A 72 8.53 -14.93 -3.26
C LYS A 72 7.75 -14.83 -4.58
N PRO A 73 6.86 -15.77 -4.92
CA PRO A 73 6.05 -15.67 -6.14
C PRO A 73 5.12 -14.45 -6.18
N VAL A 74 4.63 -13.98 -5.03
CA VAL A 74 3.67 -12.85 -4.93
C VAL A 74 4.35 -11.51 -4.68
N ASN A 75 5.65 -11.48 -4.39
CA ASN A 75 6.41 -10.27 -4.15
C ASN A 75 6.34 -9.24 -5.30
N ARG A 76 6.09 -9.67 -6.51
CA ARG A 76 5.95 -8.84 -7.72
C ARG A 76 4.64 -8.05 -7.80
N TYR A 77 3.66 -8.35 -6.94
CA TYR A 77 2.36 -7.66 -6.93
C TYR A 77 2.35 -6.29 -6.23
N HIS A 78 3.51 -5.78 -5.79
CA HIS A 78 3.61 -4.51 -5.08
C HIS A 78 3.57 -3.26 -5.98
N SER A 79 3.47 -3.40 -7.29
CA SER A 79 3.55 -2.24 -8.19
C SER A 79 2.70 -2.39 -9.44
N ASN A 80 2.45 -1.25 -10.09
CA ASN A 80 1.85 -1.19 -11.42
C ASN A 80 2.81 -0.60 -12.44
N ARG A 81 2.47 -0.79 -13.71
CA ARG A 81 3.15 -0.13 -14.83
C ARG A 81 2.17 0.64 -15.69
N THR A 82 2.66 1.73 -16.24
CA THR A 82 1.91 2.55 -17.19
C THR A 82 2.83 2.99 -18.34
N THR A 83 2.21 3.40 -19.43
CA THR A 83 2.89 4.09 -20.52
C THR A 83 3.24 5.53 -20.13
N LYS A 84 4.05 6.19 -20.96
CA LYS A 84 4.50 7.58 -20.83
C LYS A 84 3.40 8.55 -20.52
N ASP A 85 2.44 8.52 -21.34
CA ASP A 85 1.31 9.41 -21.27
C ASP A 85 0.26 8.98 -20.21
N GLY A 86 0.51 7.86 -19.51
CA GLY A 86 -0.44 7.29 -18.55
C GLY A 86 -1.75 6.81 -19.15
N LYS A 87 -1.84 6.71 -20.50
CA LYS A 87 -3.07 6.28 -21.16
C LYS A 87 -3.31 4.78 -21.07
N ASN A 88 -2.23 4.01 -20.92
CA ASN A 88 -2.32 2.56 -20.83
C ASN A 88 -1.74 2.08 -19.51
N VAL A 89 -2.60 1.85 -18.53
CA VAL A 89 -2.25 1.15 -17.30
C VAL A 89 -2.25 -0.35 -17.57
N ASP A 90 -1.21 -1.04 -17.12
CA ASP A 90 -1.08 -2.48 -17.33
C ASP A 90 -1.94 -3.24 -16.31
N PHE A 91 -3.13 -3.62 -16.70
CA PHE A 91 -4.08 -4.34 -15.85
C PHE A 91 -3.92 -5.87 -15.89
N LYS A 92 -3.37 -6.43 -16.92
CA LYS A 92 -3.13 -7.87 -17.19
C LYS A 92 -3.99 -8.84 -16.36
N ILE A 93 -5.25 -8.90 -16.75
CA ILE A 93 -6.25 -9.76 -16.12
C ILE A 93 -5.94 -11.22 -16.45
N GLY A 94 -6.03 -12.10 -15.46
CA GLY A 94 -5.95 -13.57 -15.68
C GLY A 94 -4.55 -14.16 -15.76
N LYS A 95 -3.49 -13.35 -15.62
CA LYS A 95 -2.10 -13.85 -15.52
C LYS A 95 -1.43 -13.33 -14.25
N PRO A 96 -0.76 -14.18 -13.47
CA PRO A 96 0.01 -13.75 -12.31
C PRO A 96 1.33 -13.11 -12.77
N ASP A 97 1.27 -11.98 -13.46
CA ASP A 97 2.45 -11.34 -14.04
C ASP A 97 3.03 -10.17 -13.21
N GLY A 98 2.59 -10.05 -12.00
CA GLY A 98 3.20 -9.16 -11.03
C GLY A 98 2.69 -7.72 -11.05
N ARG A 99 1.40 -7.52 -11.35
CA ARG A 99 0.75 -6.21 -11.26
C ARG A 99 -0.30 -6.21 -10.15
N VAL A 100 -0.24 -5.20 -9.28
CA VAL A 100 -1.19 -5.09 -8.15
C VAL A 100 -2.63 -4.95 -8.64
N MET A 101 -2.85 -4.20 -9.73
CA MET A 101 -4.19 -4.06 -10.32
C MET A 101 -4.75 -5.38 -10.84
N GLY A 102 -3.93 -6.17 -11.55
CA GLY A 102 -4.33 -7.50 -12.01
C GLY A 102 -4.65 -8.44 -10.85
N TYR A 103 -3.86 -8.38 -9.77
CA TYR A 103 -4.15 -9.14 -8.56
C TYR A 103 -5.51 -8.74 -7.95
N LEU A 104 -5.75 -7.43 -7.77
CA LEU A 104 -7.00 -6.93 -7.20
C LEU A 104 -8.22 -7.35 -8.03
N ILE A 105 -8.14 -7.24 -9.36
CA ILE A 105 -9.20 -7.67 -10.27
C ILE A 105 -9.50 -9.16 -10.10
N ASN A 106 -8.47 -10.00 -10.05
CA ASN A 106 -8.64 -11.45 -9.86
C ASN A 106 -9.24 -11.76 -8.48
N ALA A 107 -8.76 -11.11 -7.43
CA ALA A 107 -9.29 -11.30 -6.08
C ALA A 107 -10.78 -10.91 -5.97
N LEU A 108 -11.18 -9.81 -6.61
CA LEU A 108 -12.59 -9.40 -6.69
C LEU A 108 -13.44 -10.39 -7.49
N ALA A 109 -12.93 -10.93 -8.59
CA ALA A 109 -13.63 -11.96 -9.37
C ALA A 109 -13.84 -13.27 -8.59
N GLU A 110 -12.90 -13.61 -7.71
CA GLU A 110 -12.97 -14.80 -6.87
C GLU A 110 -13.85 -14.62 -5.62
N LEU A 111 -13.84 -13.45 -5.01
CA LEU A 111 -14.49 -13.19 -3.71
C LEU A 111 -15.86 -12.51 -3.84
N GLY A 112 -16.05 -11.67 -4.85
CA GLY A 112 -17.26 -10.87 -5.05
C GLY A 112 -18.49 -11.71 -5.39
N ASP A 113 -19.66 -11.08 -5.39
CA ASP A 113 -20.96 -11.72 -5.70
C ASP A 113 -21.27 -12.90 -4.77
N GLY A 114 -20.85 -12.81 -3.51
CA GLY A 114 -21.05 -13.88 -2.51
C GLY A 114 -20.20 -15.15 -2.74
N LYS A 115 -19.34 -15.19 -3.75
CA LYS A 115 -18.54 -16.38 -4.11
C LYS A 115 -17.60 -16.83 -3.02
N TYR A 116 -17.12 -15.88 -2.17
CA TYR A 116 -16.23 -16.20 -1.06
C TYR A 116 -16.81 -17.28 -0.13
N LYS A 117 -18.15 -17.39 -0.01
CA LYS A 117 -18.85 -18.38 0.82
C LYS A 117 -18.61 -19.82 0.38
N ASN A 118 -18.25 -20.02 -0.90
CA ASN A 118 -18.03 -21.33 -1.50
C ASN A 118 -16.54 -21.69 -1.59
N LEU A 119 -15.65 -20.85 -1.06
CA LEU A 119 -14.21 -21.09 -1.05
C LEU A 119 -13.76 -21.67 0.30
N PRO A 120 -12.66 -22.46 0.33
CA PRO A 120 -12.04 -22.82 1.59
C PRO A 120 -11.62 -21.57 2.39
N ASP A 121 -11.81 -21.57 3.71
CA ASP A 121 -11.45 -20.45 4.60
C ASP A 121 -9.99 -20.00 4.42
N SER A 122 -9.08 -20.93 4.17
CA SER A 122 -7.66 -20.63 3.94
C SER A 122 -7.44 -19.79 2.68
N VAL A 123 -8.23 -20.02 1.63
CA VAL A 123 -8.18 -19.25 0.38
C VAL A 123 -8.70 -17.84 0.62
N VAL A 124 -9.87 -17.71 1.24
CA VAL A 124 -10.45 -16.39 1.59
C VAL A 124 -9.48 -15.60 2.46
N ARG A 125 -8.95 -16.23 3.52
CA ARG A 125 -7.94 -15.61 4.40
C ARG A 125 -6.75 -15.08 3.64
N GLN A 126 -6.17 -15.87 2.74
CA GLN A 126 -5.01 -15.43 1.98
C GLN A 126 -5.33 -14.26 1.05
N ARG A 127 -6.51 -14.26 0.40
CA ARG A 127 -6.94 -13.13 -0.43
C ARG A 127 -7.12 -11.86 0.39
N LEU A 128 -7.69 -11.96 1.58
CA LEU A 128 -7.88 -10.83 2.50
C LEU A 128 -6.52 -10.26 2.96
N ILE A 129 -5.60 -11.11 3.42
CA ILE A 129 -4.24 -10.68 3.85
C ILE A 129 -3.57 -9.92 2.71
N ASN A 130 -3.61 -10.46 1.51
CA ASN A 130 -2.99 -9.84 0.35
C ASN A 130 -3.67 -8.51 -0.02
N MET A 131 -5.00 -8.42 0.01
CA MET A 131 -5.72 -7.18 -0.28
C MET A 131 -5.44 -6.09 0.75
N VAL A 132 -5.36 -6.44 2.03
CA VAL A 132 -5.02 -5.51 3.12
C VAL A 132 -3.67 -4.84 2.90
N HIS A 133 -2.76 -5.51 2.23
CA HIS A 133 -1.44 -4.97 1.90
C HIS A 133 -1.40 -4.34 0.50
N TYR A 134 -1.81 -5.06 -0.53
CA TYR A 134 -1.63 -4.63 -1.92
C TYR A 134 -2.51 -3.45 -2.33
N LEU A 135 -3.70 -3.29 -1.75
CA LEU A 135 -4.53 -2.13 -2.07
C LEU A 135 -3.91 -0.83 -1.55
N PRO A 136 -3.39 -0.75 -0.31
CA PRO A 136 -2.52 0.35 0.10
C PRO A 136 -1.32 0.58 -0.84
N ASP A 137 -0.60 -0.47 -1.21
CA ASP A 137 0.54 -0.38 -2.13
C ASP A 137 0.18 0.25 -3.48
N MET A 138 -0.97 -0.13 -4.01
CA MET A 138 -1.48 0.46 -5.24
C MET A 138 -1.54 1.98 -5.16
N HIS A 139 -1.79 2.53 -3.98
CA HIS A 139 -1.93 3.97 -3.77
C HIS A 139 -0.61 4.68 -3.42
N CYS A 140 0.49 3.95 -3.24
CA CYS A 140 1.78 4.59 -3.01
C CYS A 140 2.31 5.21 -4.32
N PRO A 141 2.62 6.52 -4.36
CA PRO A 141 3.07 7.18 -5.58
C PRO A 141 4.33 6.58 -6.20
N SER A 142 5.19 5.95 -5.39
CA SER A 142 6.40 5.27 -5.87
C SER A 142 6.13 3.91 -6.51
N HIS A 143 4.93 3.36 -6.34
CA HIS A 143 4.56 2.04 -6.84
C HIS A 143 3.93 2.06 -8.24
N ILE A 144 3.85 3.23 -8.88
CA ILE A 144 3.50 3.35 -10.29
C ILE A 144 4.78 3.55 -11.12
N TYR A 145 5.13 2.56 -11.94
CA TYR A 145 6.29 2.63 -12.82
C TYR A 145 5.86 3.05 -14.21
N PHE A 146 6.38 4.18 -14.65
CA PHE A 146 6.27 4.63 -16.04
C PHE A 146 7.28 3.89 -16.92
N SER A 147 7.05 3.82 -18.23
CA SER A 147 7.95 3.12 -19.12
C SER A 147 9.37 3.69 -19.07
N LYS A 148 10.38 2.83 -19.27
CA LYS A 148 11.80 3.21 -19.14
C LYS A 148 12.24 4.33 -20.06
N THR A 149 11.52 4.55 -21.16
CA THR A 149 11.86 5.55 -22.16
C THR A 149 11.70 6.98 -21.68
N GLU A 150 11.02 7.19 -20.55
CA GLU A 150 10.68 8.51 -20.07
C GLU A 150 11.38 8.98 -18.82
N PHE A 151 11.61 8.05 -17.89
CA PHE A 151 12.13 8.36 -16.59
C PHE A 151 13.22 7.34 -16.22
N PRO A 152 14.32 7.25 -17.01
CA PRO A 152 15.37 6.28 -16.77
C PRO A 152 16.05 6.49 -15.41
N HIS A 153 15.97 7.69 -14.87
CA HIS A 153 16.75 8.13 -13.71
C HIS A 153 16.01 8.04 -12.37
N LEU A 154 14.70 7.79 -12.32
CA LEU A 154 13.93 7.76 -11.05
C LEU A 154 14.44 6.76 -10.02
N ARG A 155 15.15 5.73 -10.45
CA ARG A 155 15.79 4.78 -9.52
C ARG A 155 16.95 5.40 -8.73
N TYR A 156 17.50 6.51 -9.21
CA TYR A 156 18.71 7.12 -8.69
C TYR A 156 18.48 8.43 -7.95
N ASN A 157 17.25 8.95 -7.96
CA ASN A 157 16.93 10.14 -7.20
C ASN A 157 17.15 9.88 -5.71
N ARG A 158 17.97 10.73 -5.10
CA ARG A 158 18.20 10.73 -3.66
C ARG A 158 17.53 11.93 -3.03
N VAL A 159 16.89 11.69 -1.91
CA VAL A 159 16.26 12.73 -1.12
C VAL A 159 16.92 12.77 0.24
N LEU A 160 17.40 13.94 0.63
CA LEU A 160 17.98 14.12 1.96
C LEU A 160 16.89 14.52 2.95
N THR A 161 16.64 13.64 3.91
CA THR A 161 15.70 13.89 4.99
C THR A 161 16.39 13.64 6.32
N ASN A 162 16.37 14.65 7.21
CA ASN A 162 16.97 14.51 8.54
C ASN A 162 18.43 13.99 8.50
N GLY A 163 19.23 14.48 7.56
CA GLY A 163 20.64 14.10 7.38
C GLY A 163 20.87 12.70 6.79
N LYS A 164 19.82 12.01 6.34
CA LYS A 164 19.93 10.67 5.72
C LYS A 164 19.39 10.69 4.30
N GLU A 165 20.11 10.05 3.41
CA GLU A 165 19.68 9.84 2.03
C GLU A 165 18.68 8.68 1.95
N ALA A 166 17.59 8.91 1.18
CA ALA A 166 16.66 7.89 0.79
C ALA A 166 16.55 7.82 -0.74
N SER A 167 16.34 6.64 -1.30
CA SER A 167 15.92 6.56 -2.71
C SER A 167 14.53 7.17 -2.88
N TYR A 168 14.18 7.58 -4.10
CA TYR A 168 12.83 8.05 -4.43
C TYR A 168 11.73 7.11 -3.89
N HIS A 169 11.91 5.82 -4.12
CA HIS A 169 10.99 4.80 -3.65
C HIS A 169 10.87 4.79 -2.12
N SER A 170 12.01 4.63 -1.42
CA SER A 170 12.02 4.59 0.05
C SER A 170 11.56 5.91 0.69
N PHE A 171 11.71 7.02 0.00
CA PHE A 171 11.22 8.31 0.46
C PHE A 171 9.68 8.35 0.49
N TRP A 172 9.04 7.98 -0.62
CA TRP A 172 7.58 7.94 -0.68
C TRP A 172 6.97 6.91 0.25
N ASP A 173 7.62 5.76 0.42
CA ASP A 173 7.20 4.75 1.40
C ASP A 173 7.20 5.30 2.83
N GLY A 174 8.16 6.17 3.14
CA GLY A 174 8.29 6.82 4.44
C GLY A 174 7.52 8.14 4.59
N SER A 175 6.92 8.64 3.51
CA SER A 175 6.34 10.00 3.48
C SER A 175 5.21 10.25 4.50
N PRO A 176 4.35 9.29 4.88
CA PRO A 176 3.37 9.51 5.94
C PRO A 176 4.00 9.86 7.29
N ARG A 177 5.24 9.43 7.53
CA ARG A 177 5.99 9.68 8.77
C ARG A 177 6.97 10.85 8.68
N LEU A 178 7.08 11.50 7.53
CA LEU A 178 7.93 12.67 7.35
C LEU A 178 7.56 13.74 8.36
N ASP A 179 8.53 14.22 9.15
CA ASP A 179 8.35 15.19 10.25
C ASP A 179 7.27 14.82 11.31
N ARG A 180 6.85 13.54 11.36
CA ARG A 180 5.83 12.99 12.28
C ARG A 180 6.36 11.79 13.06
N LYS A 181 7.62 11.82 13.48
CA LYS A 181 8.30 10.68 14.10
C LYS A 181 7.64 10.24 15.40
N GLU A 182 7.08 11.18 16.16
CA GLU A 182 6.45 10.95 17.45
C GLU A 182 4.98 10.50 17.36
N TRP A 183 4.40 10.51 16.14
CA TRP A 183 3.01 10.08 15.98
C TRP A 183 2.88 8.57 16.08
N THR A 184 1.86 8.14 16.80
CA THR A 184 1.34 6.77 16.74
C THR A 184 0.48 6.59 15.49
N ILE A 185 0.09 5.35 15.21
CA ILE A 185 -0.87 5.04 14.13
C ILE A 185 -2.22 5.71 14.41
N GLU A 186 -2.65 5.73 15.67
CA GLU A 186 -3.88 6.37 16.14
C GLU A 186 -3.81 7.89 15.96
N ASP A 187 -2.68 8.51 16.29
CA ASP A 187 -2.46 9.94 16.06
C ASP A 187 -2.54 10.29 14.57
N TYR A 188 -1.90 9.47 13.71
CA TYR A 188 -1.99 9.63 12.28
C TYR A 188 -3.44 9.58 11.81
N ALA A 189 -4.17 8.54 12.17
CA ALA A 189 -5.57 8.40 11.83
C ALA A 189 -6.41 9.58 12.32
N LYS A 190 -6.26 9.99 13.58
CA LYS A 190 -7.00 11.11 14.18
C LYS A 190 -6.76 12.43 13.46
N ASN A 191 -5.54 12.68 13.00
CA ASN A 191 -5.16 13.95 12.40
C ASN A 191 -5.39 14.00 10.89
N VAL A 192 -5.35 12.86 10.19
CA VAL A 192 -5.41 12.79 8.71
C VAL A 192 -6.78 12.34 8.22
N ASP A 193 -7.52 11.51 8.97
CA ASP A 193 -8.87 11.06 8.62
C ASP A 193 -9.91 12.18 8.84
N LYS A 194 -9.80 13.24 8.02
CA LYS A 194 -10.70 14.41 8.00
C LYS A 194 -11.34 14.59 6.63
N VAL A 195 -11.71 13.49 6.01
CA VAL A 195 -12.21 13.46 4.64
C VAL A 195 -13.70 13.72 4.61
N SER A 196 -14.16 14.61 3.73
CA SER A 196 -15.57 14.90 3.56
C SER A 196 -16.32 13.72 2.90
N ARG A 197 -17.61 13.56 3.22
CA ARG A 197 -18.47 12.55 2.56
C ARG A 197 -18.48 12.68 1.04
N LYS A 198 -18.45 13.91 0.52
CA LYS A 198 -18.38 14.18 -0.92
C LYS A 198 -17.10 13.60 -1.53
N GLN A 199 -15.98 13.78 -0.88
CA GLN A 199 -14.69 13.29 -1.34
C GLN A 199 -14.60 11.76 -1.25
N ILE A 200 -15.08 11.16 -0.15
CA ILE A 200 -15.17 9.70 -0.01
C ILE A 200 -15.98 9.11 -1.18
N LYS A 201 -17.19 9.66 -1.45
CA LYS A 201 -18.02 9.22 -2.56
C LYS A 201 -17.32 9.35 -3.92
N ALA A 202 -16.57 10.44 -4.13
CA ALA A 202 -15.79 10.62 -5.34
C ALA A 202 -14.67 9.57 -5.48
N TRP A 203 -13.93 9.26 -4.41
CA TRP A 203 -12.87 8.27 -4.43
C TRP A 203 -13.37 6.83 -4.65
N GLN A 204 -14.55 6.50 -4.14
CA GLN A 204 -15.18 5.18 -4.28
C GLN A 204 -15.94 5.03 -5.58
N SER A 205 -16.15 6.12 -6.33
CA SER A 205 -16.88 6.08 -7.59
C SER A 205 -16.06 5.45 -8.72
N GLY A 206 -16.78 5.09 -9.79
CA GLY A 206 -16.15 4.54 -10.98
C GLY A 206 -15.89 3.04 -10.88
N CYS A 207 -14.87 2.58 -11.54
CA CYS A 207 -14.46 1.18 -11.61
C CYS A 207 -12.97 1.02 -11.25
N ILE A 208 -12.50 -0.21 -11.15
CA ILE A 208 -11.11 -0.51 -10.79
C ILE A 208 -10.12 0.14 -11.78
N LYS A 209 -10.45 0.19 -13.07
CA LYS A 209 -9.58 0.87 -14.05
C LYS A 209 -9.49 2.37 -13.80
N ASP A 210 -10.59 3.02 -13.43
CA ASP A 210 -10.57 4.45 -13.08
C ASP A 210 -9.61 4.71 -11.91
N TRP A 211 -9.61 3.82 -10.90
CA TRP A 211 -8.68 3.90 -9.78
C TRP A 211 -7.21 3.77 -10.22
N GLY A 212 -6.93 2.95 -11.23
CA GLY A 212 -5.59 2.87 -11.80
C GLY A 212 -5.10 4.19 -12.40
N TYR A 213 -5.99 4.95 -13.03
CA TYR A 213 -5.65 6.28 -13.58
C TYR A 213 -5.43 7.32 -12.49
N ASP A 214 -6.15 7.25 -11.35
CA ASP A 214 -5.84 8.08 -10.18
C ASP A 214 -4.40 7.86 -9.69
N MET A 215 -3.93 6.61 -9.71
CA MET A 215 -2.55 6.29 -9.33
C MET A 215 -1.53 6.88 -10.30
N VAL A 216 -1.82 6.87 -11.61
CA VAL A 216 -0.96 7.52 -12.60
C VAL A 216 -0.85 9.02 -12.33
N ARG A 217 -1.98 9.69 -12.03
CA ARG A 217 -2.00 11.10 -11.65
C ARG A 217 -1.14 11.37 -10.42
N ALA A 218 -1.30 10.56 -9.37
CA ALA A 218 -0.49 10.68 -8.15
C ALA A 218 1.01 10.48 -8.41
N GLY A 219 1.37 9.48 -9.20
CA GLY A 219 2.75 9.23 -9.59
C GLY A 219 3.39 10.38 -10.39
N ARG A 220 2.62 11.10 -11.20
CA ARG A 220 3.08 12.32 -11.89
C ARG A 220 3.33 13.46 -10.92
N LEU A 221 2.36 13.77 -10.07
CA LEU A 221 2.50 14.81 -9.05
C LEU A 221 3.70 14.54 -8.12
N ALA A 222 3.90 13.30 -7.75
CA ALA A 222 5.03 12.92 -6.91
C ALA A 222 6.38 13.22 -7.58
N ARG A 223 6.47 13.13 -8.90
CA ARG A 223 7.67 13.47 -9.67
C ARG A 223 7.87 14.96 -9.83
N GLU A 224 6.79 15.70 -10.00
CA GLU A 224 6.85 17.16 -10.04
C GLU A 224 7.33 17.73 -8.71
N LEU A 225 6.92 17.13 -7.59
CA LEU A 225 7.33 17.52 -6.23
C LEU A 225 8.79 17.16 -5.92
N LEU A 226 9.29 16.08 -6.50
CA LEU A 226 10.68 15.63 -6.37
C LEU A 226 11.30 15.64 -7.76
N PRO A 227 11.91 16.75 -8.17
CA PRO A 227 12.51 16.87 -9.49
C PRO A 227 13.56 15.77 -9.72
N GLU A 228 13.62 15.29 -10.95
CA GLU A 228 14.57 14.27 -11.37
C GLU A 228 16.00 14.79 -11.28
N GLY A 229 16.88 13.98 -10.75
CA GLY A 229 18.31 14.26 -10.68
C GLY A 229 19.08 13.11 -10.09
N THR A 230 20.36 13.06 -10.36
CA THR A 230 21.31 12.16 -9.70
C THR A 230 21.80 12.73 -8.36
N GLU A 231 21.48 13.98 -8.09
CA GLU A 231 21.94 14.70 -6.89
C GLU A 231 20.95 14.58 -5.74
N THR A 232 21.48 14.65 -4.53
CA THR A 232 20.68 14.65 -3.31
C THR A 232 19.92 15.96 -3.18
N THR A 233 18.59 15.87 -3.08
CA THR A 233 17.70 17.02 -2.90
C THR A 233 17.39 17.23 -1.44
N THR A 234 17.66 18.44 -0.92
CA THR A 234 17.20 18.88 0.40
C THR A 234 15.83 19.55 0.26
N LEU A 235 14.83 19.02 0.98
CA LEU A 235 13.47 19.52 0.89
C LEU A 235 13.26 20.83 1.64
N THR A 236 12.68 21.81 0.98
CA THR A 236 12.16 23.02 1.62
C THR A 236 10.89 22.72 2.42
N LYS A 237 10.52 23.62 3.35
CA LYS A 237 9.26 23.49 4.11
C LYS A 237 8.04 23.46 3.19
N ALA A 238 8.02 24.25 2.13
CA ALA A 238 6.93 24.26 1.15
C ALA A 238 6.80 22.90 0.43
N GLN A 239 7.92 22.33 -0.04
CA GLN A 239 7.92 21.00 -0.66
C GLN A 239 7.43 19.93 0.31
N LYS A 240 7.86 19.94 1.56
CA LYS A 240 7.38 19.00 2.58
C LYS A 240 5.88 19.08 2.79
N ASN A 241 5.30 20.31 2.82
CA ASN A 241 3.87 20.48 2.95
C ASN A 241 3.09 19.88 1.77
N GLU A 242 3.54 20.09 0.54
CA GLU A 242 2.90 19.48 -0.64
C GLU A 242 3.08 17.94 -0.68
N ILE A 243 4.21 17.44 -0.22
CA ILE A 243 4.45 16.00 -0.06
C ILE A 243 3.48 15.41 0.98
N HIS A 244 3.32 16.06 2.14
CA HIS A 244 2.34 15.64 3.15
C HIS A 244 0.93 15.60 2.57
N LYS A 245 0.53 16.64 1.85
CA LYS A 245 -0.79 16.72 1.25
C LYS A 245 -1.05 15.58 0.28
N LEU A 246 -0.12 15.31 -0.65
CA LEU A 246 -0.26 14.20 -1.59
C LEU A 246 -0.22 12.85 -0.88
N SER A 247 0.70 12.66 0.06
CA SER A 247 0.86 11.43 0.82
C SER A 247 -0.40 11.11 1.64
N ASP A 248 -0.93 12.10 2.37
CA ASP A 248 -2.13 11.94 3.19
C ASP A 248 -3.38 11.71 2.33
N GLU A 249 -3.52 12.43 1.21
CA GLU A 249 -4.62 12.19 0.25
C GLU A 249 -4.60 10.76 -0.26
N MET A 250 -3.44 10.28 -0.71
CA MET A 250 -3.30 8.92 -1.25
C MET A 250 -3.51 7.84 -0.19
N ALA A 251 -3.01 8.06 1.02
CA ALA A 251 -3.21 7.15 2.14
C ALA A 251 -4.68 7.05 2.54
N MET A 252 -5.40 8.16 2.63
CA MET A 252 -6.83 8.14 2.94
C MET A 252 -7.67 7.57 1.80
N MET A 253 -7.34 7.88 0.56
CA MET A 253 -7.97 7.25 -0.60
C MET A 253 -7.83 5.73 -0.56
N ALA A 254 -6.64 5.22 -0.23
CA ALA A 254 -6.40 3.80 -0.02
C ALA A 254 -7.26 3.21 1.09
N ALA A 255 -7.33 3.88 2.25
CA ALA A 255 -8.11 3.44 3.39
C ALA A 255 -9.61 3.32 3.07
N TYR A 256 -10.18 4.35 2.47
CA TYR A 256 -11.60 4.35 2.10
C TYR A 256 -11.94 3.39 0.97
N ARG A 257 -11.02 3.17 0.02
CA ARG A 257 -11.19 2.15 -1.02
C ARG A 257 -11.06 0.74 -0.46
N LEU A 258 -10.14 0.49 0.47
CA LEU A 258 -10.01 -0.81 1.14
C LEU A 258 -11.30 -1.12 1.93
N ALA A 259 -11.79 -0.18 2.71
CA ALA A 259 -13.06 -0.36 3.42
C ALA A 259 -14.24 -0.61 2.44
N TYR A 260 -14.31 0.15 1.36
CA TYR A 260 -15.34 -0.02 0.35
C TYR A 260 -15.30 -1.39 -0.32
N VAL A 261 -14.11 -1.86 -0.70
CA VAL A 261 -13.91 -3.20 -1.28
C VAL A 261 -14.41 -4.29 -0.32
N LEU A 262 -13.97 -4.24 0.93
CA LEU A 262 -14.33 -5.25 1.93
C LEU A 262 -15.82 -5.20 2.27
N ASN A 263 -16.39 -4.01 2.45
CA ASN A 263 -17.83 -3.84 2.69
C ASN A 263 -18.65 -4.38 1.51
N THR A 264 -18.22 -4.13 0.27
CA THR A 264 -18.92 -4.60 -0.93
C THR A 264 -18.86 -6.13 -1.06
N ILE A 265 -17.69 -6.74 -0.89
CA ILE A 265 -17.54 -8.20 -0.93
C ILE A 265 -18.43 -8.88 0.11
N PHE A 266 -18.42 -8.37 1.34
CA PHE A 266 -19.14 -8.99 2.46
C PHE A 266 -20.62 -8.62 2.56
N SER A 267 -21.11 -7.74 1.68
CA SER A 267 -22.54 -7.57 1.39
C SER A 267 -22.98 -8.31 0.11
N ASP A 268 -22.23 -9.31 -0.31
CA ASP A 268 -22.48 -10.12 -1.51
C ASP A 268 -22.47 -9.31 -2.82
N GLY A 269 -21.79 -8.16 -2.83
CA GLY A 269 -21.63 -7.31 -4.00
C GLY A 269 -20.27 -7.49 -4.71
N ASN A 270 -20.09 -6.70 -5.76
CA ASN A 270 -18.83 -6.64 -6.50
C ASN A 270 -18.55 -5.21 -6.98
N ILE A 271 -17.28 -4.95 -7.35
CA ILE A 271 -16.85 -3.68 -7.91
C ILE A 271 -16.55 -3.88 -9.39
N PRO A 272 -17.15 -3.09 -10.30
CA PRO A 272 -16.92 -3.25 -11.72
C PRO A 272 -15.45 -3.01 -12.08
N VAL A 273 -14.91 -3.83 -12.97
CA VAL A 273 -13.54 -3.72 -13.46
C VAL A 273 -13.41 -2.57 -14.46
N SER A 274 -14.41 -2.39 -15.31
CA SER A 274 -14.48 -1.32 -16.32
C SER A 274 -15.94 -0.91 -16.51
N LYS A 275 -16.15 0.32 -16.97
CA LYS A 275 -17.44 0.79 -17.45
C LYS A 275 -17.78 0.15 -18.79
#